data_7c571fd21021f6d91fd050bcde023af0
#
_entry.id   7c571fd21021f6d91fd050bcde023af0
#
_cell.length_a   1.000
_cell.length_b   1.000
_cell.length_c   1.000
_cell.angle_alpha   90.00
_cell.angle_beta   90.00
_cell.angle_gamma   90.00
#
_symmetry.space_group_name_H-M   'P 1'
#
loop_
_entity.id
_entity.type
_entity.pdbx_description
1 polymer ?
#
loop_
_entity_poly.entity_id
_entity_poly.type
_entity_poly.pdbx_seq_one_letter_code
_entity_poly.pdbx_strand_id
1 'polypeptide(L)'
;DKNGDYQLLTGNQTGMLLFDYICSQRTKHNRMPADPVMVKTIVSMDMAEQIAKNYGVKVINVLTGFKFIGEQIGFLEKQGKEDSYIFGFEESYGYLSGSYVRDKDAVNGAFLICEMFSYYATHGISLLDKLNELFDKYGYCLNTLHSYEFDGSAGFEKMQEIMETFHKEVGEGKKIESFAGKKINTVLDYSKGLDGLPKSDVLKYLLDGNCSVVVRPSGTEPKLKTYISVSAKSREDAEVIE
;
A
#
# COMPACT_ATOMS: atom_id res chain seq x y z
N ASP A 1 -17.20 13.32 -10.99
CA ASP A 1 -16.37 14.07 -11.94
C ASP A 1 -17.07 15.38 -12.32
N LYS A 2 -16.43 16.18 -13.18
CA LYS A 2 -16.97 17.48 -13.64
C LYS A 2 -18.26 17.36 -14.46
N ASN A 3 -18.57 16.18 -14.98
CA ASN A 3 -19.79 15.91 -15.74
C ASN A 3 -20.95 15.47 -14.85
N GLY A 4 -20.72 15.32 -13.55
CA GLY A 4 -21.71 14.84 -12.60
C GLY A 4 -21.76 13.31 -12.45
N ASP A 5 -20.86 12.58 -13.12
CA ASP A 5 -20.80 11.12 -13.03
C ASP A 5 -20.05 10.69 -11.77
N TYR A 6 -20.55 9.67 -11.08
CA TYR A 6 -19.86 9.07 -9.93
C TYR A 6 -18.76 8.14 -10.39
N GLN A 7 -17.58 8.27 -9.79
CA GLN A 7 -16.47 7.36 -10.00
C GLN A 7 -15.98 6.82 -8.65
N LEU A 8 -15.75 5.51 -8.58
CA LEU A 8 -15.20 4.88 -7.40
C LEU A 8 -13.68 5.06 -7.39
N LEU A 9 -13.18 5.55 -6.26
CA LEU A 9 -11.75 5.53 -5.97
C LEU A 9 -11.42 4.27 -5.18
N THR A 10 -10.33 3.61 -5.53
CA THR A 10 -9.83 2.47 -4.75
C THR A 10 -9.29 2.92 -3.39
N GLY A 11 -9.15 1.98 -2.45
CA GLY A 11 -8.54 2.27 -1.15
C GLY A 11 -7.13 2.82 -1.27
N ASN A 12 -6.34 2.32 -2.21
CA ASN A 12 -5.02 2.84 -2.54
C ASN A 12 -5.07 4.29 -3.05
N GLN A 13 -5.91 4.59 -4.03
CA GLN A 13 -6.05 5.95 -4.59
C GLN A 13 -6.48 6.94 -3.52
N THR A 14 -7.46 6.58 -2.69
CA THR A 14 -7.90 7.40 -1.56
C THR A 14 -6.78 7.59 -0.54
N GLY A 15 -6.02 6.54 -0.24
CA GLY A 15 -4.84 6.60 0.64
C GLY A 15 -3.77 7.58 0.14
N MET A 16 -3.50 7.59 -1.17
CA MET A 16 -2.53 8.53 -1.77
C MET A 16 -3.02 9.97 -1.72
N LEU A 17 -4.29 10.20 -2.03
CA LEU A 17 -4.90 11.53 -1.93
C LEU A 17 -4.86 12.06 -0.50
N LEU A 18 -5.23 11.24 0.48
CA LEU A 18 -5.19 11.61 1.90
C LEU A 18 -3.76 11.88 2.35
N PHE A 19 -2.81 11.05 1.97
CA PHE A 19 -1.42 11.21 2.38
C PHE A 19 -0.81 12.50 1.81
N ASP A 20 -0.99 12.77 0.52
CA ASP A 20 -0.54 14.03 -0.09
C ASP A 20 -1.24 15.24 0.55
N TYR A 21 -2.55 15.16 0.78
CA TYR A 21 -3.33 16.21 1.45
C TYR A 21 -2.79 16.51 2.84
N ILE A 22 -2.63 15.49 3.69
CA ILE A 22 -2.10 15.64 5.05
C ILE A 22 -0.71 16.28 5.03
N CYS A 23 0.18 15.79 4.16
CA CYS A 23 1.54 16.34 4.04
C CYS A 23 1.53 17.79 3.56
N SER A 24 0.75 18.10 2.53
CA SER A 24 0.65 19.46 1.98
C SER A 24 0.10 20.46 3.00
N GLN A 25 -0.97 20.11 3.73
CA GLN A 25 -1.56 20.97 4.74
C GLN A 25 -0.63 21.14 5.95
N ARG A 26 0.00 20.08 6.44
CA ARG A 26 0.98 20.17 7.53
C ARG A 26 2.16 21.06 7.14
N THR A 27 2.66 20.94 5.92
CA THR A 27 3.75 21.80 5.40
C THR A 27 3.29 23.25 5.30
N LYS A 28 2.12 23.50 4.68
CA LYS A 28 1.55 24.85 4.51
C LYS A 28 1.37 25.59 5.84
N HIS A 29 1.00 24.85 6.89
CA HIS A 29 0.73 25.42 8.22
C HIS A 29 1.90 25.28 9.21
N ASN A 30 3.09 24.87 8.77
CA ASN A 30 4.27 24.64 9.61
C ASN A 30 4.00 23.66 10.78
N ARG A 31 3.23 22.59 10.51
CA ARG A 31 2.83 21.57 11.49
C ARG A 31 3.41 20.19 11.18
N MET A 32 4.35 20.09 10.24
CA MET A 32 5.05 18.84 9.99
C MET A 32 5.96 18.53 11.19
N PRO A 33 5.89 17.32 11.78
CA PRO A 33 6.86 16.92 12.81
C PRO A 33 8.30 16.95 12.30
N ALA A 34 9.27 16.98 13.20
CA ALA A 34 10.70 16.97 12.82
C ALA A 34 11.08 15.66 12.10
N ASP A 35 10.55 14.52 12.59
CA ASP A 35 10.82 13.18 12.05
C ASP A 35 9.47 12.53 11.63
N PRO A 36 8.80 12.99 10.56
CA PRO A 36 7.47 12.50 10.20
C PRO A 36 7.52 11.06 9.68
N VAL A 37 6.58 10.24 10.15
CA VAL A 37 6.47 8.82 9.81
C VAL A 37 5.09 8.53 9.23
N MET A 38 5.09 7.79 8.12
CA MET A 38 3.91 7.14 7.55
C MET A 38 4.11 5.63 7.57
N VAL A 39 3.04 4.88 7.86
CA VAL A 39 3.08 3.42 7.89
C VAL A 39 2.08 2.86 6.88
N LYS A 40 2.52 1.95 6.02
CA LYS A 40 1.65 1.24 5.07
C LYS A 40 1.93 -0.25 5.05
N THR A 41 0.99 -1.02 4.52
CA THR A 41 1.25 -2.45 4.32
C THR A 41 2.13 -2.69 3.08
N ILE A 42 2.82 -3.83 3.05
CA ILE A 42 3.68 -4.25 1.92
C ILE A 42 2.92 -4.45 0.61
N VAL A 43 1.58 -4.50 0.65
CA VAL A 43 0.70 -4.65 -0.51
C VAL A 43 0.01 -3.33 -0.90
N SER A 44 0.17 -2.27 -0.10
CA SER A 44 -0.35 -0.93 -0.42
C SER A 44 0.53 -0.25 -1.47
N MET A 45 -0.09 0.68 -2.21
CA MET A 45 0.51 1.36 -3.37
C MET A 45 1.90 1.95 -3.09
N ASP A 46 2.88 1.59 -3.91
CA ASP A 46 4.28 2.03 -3.73
C ASP A 46 4.52 3.50 -4.13
N MET A 47 3.57 4.17 -4.81
CA MET A 47 3.60 5.63 -5.01
C MET A 47 3.71 6.41 -3.69
N ALA A 48 3.22 5.85 -2.58
CA ALA A 48 3.36 6.45 -1.25
C ALA A 48 4.81 6.80 -0.90
N GLU A 49 5.77 5.98 -1.35
CA GLU A 49 7.19 6.21 -1.08
C GLU A 49 7.73 7.43 -1.85
N GLN A 50 7.20 7.68 -3.05
CA GLN A 50 7.58 8.85 -3.83
C GLN A 50 6.96 10.13 -3.24
N ILE A 51 5.70 10.08 -2.82
CA ILE A 51 5.04 11.16 -2.09
C ILE A 51 5.81 11.47 -0.80
N ALA A 52 6.12 10.44 -0.01
CA ALA A 52 6.88 10.57 1.23
C ALA A 52 8.24 11.24 1.01
N LYS A 53 8.98 10.80 -0.01
CA LYS A 53 10.27 11.41 -0.38
C LYS A 53 10.15 12.89 -0.69
N ASN A 54 9.08 13.31 -1.37
CA ASN A 54 8.85 14.71 -1.72
C ASN A 54 8.62 15.60 -0.49
N TYR A 55 8.04 15.03 0.59
CA TYR A 55 7.76 15.77 1.83
C TYR A 55 8.73 15.46 2.97
N GLY A 56 9.78 14.68 2.75
CA GLY A 56 10.73 14.30 3.79
C GLY A 56 10.12 13.37 4.86
N VAL A 57 9.13 12.57 4.50
CA VAL A 57 8.45 11.61 5.39
C VAL A 57 9.12 10.25 5.31
N LYS A 58 9.38 9.62 6.46
CA LYS A 58 9.85 8.23 6.53
C LYS A 58 8.67 7.28 6.31
N VAL A 59 8.82 6.33 5.38
CA VAL A 59 7.86 5.23 5.19
C VAL A 59 8.31 3.99 5.96
N ILE A 60 7.39 3.37 6.68
CA ILE A 60 7.57 2.05 7.30
C ILE A 60 6.59 1.09 6.63
N ASN A 61 7.13 0.05 6.00
CA ASN A 61 6.36 -1.03 5.40
C ASN A 61 6.13 -2.13 6.43
N VAL A 62 4.88 -2.56 6.62
CA VAL A 62 4.51 -3.61 7.55
C VAL A 62 3.71 -4.72 6.85
N LEU A 63 3.56 -5.87 7.51
CA LEU A 63 2.70 -6.95 7.03
C LEU A 63 1.23 -6.48 6.96
N THR A 64 0.41 -7.21 6.21
CA THR A 64 -1.03 -6.94 6.10
C THR A 64 -1.73 -7.14 7.44
N GLY A 65 -2.59 -6.20 7.77
CA GLY A 65 -3.35 -6.14 9.01
C GLY A 65 -2.99 -4.89 9.83
N PHE A 66 -4.01 -4.08 10.13
CA PHE A 66 -3.83 -2.79 10.78
C PHE A 66 -3.15 -2.87 12.16
N LYS A 67 -3.20 -4.05 12.81
CA LYS A 67 -2.48 -4.33 14.04
C LYS A 67 -0.97 -4.02 13.94
N PHE A 68 -0.36 -4.26 12.77
CA PHE A 68 1.06 -3.97 12.56
C PHE A 68 1.32 -2.46 12.39
N ILE A 69 0.37 -1.71 11.83
CA ILE A 69 0.42 -0.24 11.83
C ILE A 69 0.30 0.27 13.27
N GLY A 70 -0.67 -0.26 14.03
CA GLY A 70 -0.85 0.06 15.44
C GLY A 70 0.37 -0.27 16.31
N GLU A 71 1.09 -1.35 15.99
CA GLU A 71 2.34 -1.73 16.67
C GLU A 71 3.43 -0.68 16.44
N GLN A 72 3.58 -0.15 15.23
CA GLN A 72 4.55 0.91 14.93
C GLN A 72 4.24 2.19 15.70
N ILE A 73 2.95 2.56 15.85
CA ILE A 73 2.55 3.67 16.72
C ILE A 73 3.00 3.39 18.16
N GLY A 74 2.80 2.17 18.66
CA GLY A 74 3.23 1.77 20.00
C GLY A 74 4.76 1.82 20.17
N PHE A 75 5.54 1.53 19.14
CA PHE A 75 7.00 1.67 19.21
C PHE A 75 7.42 3.15 19.24
N LEU A 76 6.75 4.02 18.50
CA LEU A 76 6.99 5.47 18.56
C LEU A 76 6.62 6.03 19.94
N GLU A 77 5.50 5.61 20.51
CA GLU A 77 5.05 6.04 21.84
C GLU A 77 6.07 5.66 22.93
N LYS A 78 6.61 4.43 22.91
CA LYS A 78 7.66 4.01 23.83
C LYS A 78 8.93 4.86 23.77
N GLN A 79 9.13 5.58 22.66
CA GLN A 79 10.25 6.49 22.45
C GLN A 79 9.87 7.96 22.72
N GLY A 80 8.62 8.26 23.12
CA GLY A 80 8.09 9.63 23.26
C GLY A 80 8.01 10.36 21.92
N LYS A 81 7.78 9.64 20.81
CA LYS A 81 7.74 10.13 19.43
C LYS A 81 6.42 9.84 18.72
N GLU A 82 5.34 9.61 19.46
CA GLU A 82 4.02 9.31 18.89
C GLU A 82 3.52 10.38 17.93
N ASP A 83 3.89 11.65 18.16
CA ASP A 83 3.55 12.78 17.27
C ASP A 83 4.28 12.73 15.93
N SER A 84 5.30 11.91 15.78
CA SER A 84 5.96 11.65 14.49
C SER A 84 5.05 10.88 13.53
N TYR A 85 4.13 10.06 14.04
CA TYR A 85 3.16 9.35 13.21
C TYR A 85 2.13 10.32 12.63
N ILE A 86 2.12 10.45 11.30
CA ILE A 86 1.20 11.39 10.63
C ILE A 86 0.05 10.70 9.90
N PHE A 87 0.28 9.47 9.39
CA PHE A 87 -0.72 8.71 8.64
C PHE A 87 -0.34 7.24 8.51
N GLY A 88 -1.34 6.38 8.45
CA GLY A 88 -1.18 4.98 8.08
C GLY A 88 -2.41 4.46 7.35
N PHE A 89 -2.20 3.52 6.41
CA PHE A 89 -3.30 2.99 5.63
C PHE A 89 -3.06 1.57 5.12
N GLU A 90 -4.18 0.91 4.83
CA GLU A 90 -4.28 -0.34 4.09
C GLU A 90 -5.04 -0.11 2.78
N GLU A 91 -4.73 -0.90 1.75
CA GLU A 91 -5.40 -0.86 0.44
C GLU A 91 -6.90 -1.14 0.52
N SER A 92 -7.35 -1.81 1.57
CA SER A 92 -8.75 -2.17 1.83
C SER A 92 -9.54 -1.09 2.58
N TYR A 93 -9.27 0.18 2.31
CA TYR A 93 -9.96 1.35 2.88
C TYR A 93 -9.76 1.54 4.40
N GLY A 94 -8.69 0.99 4.96
CA GLY A 94 -8.31 1.22 6.35
C GLY A 94 -7.41 2.46 6.46
N TYR A 95 -7.82 3.47 7.20
CA TYR A 95 -7.09 4.73 7.38
C TYR A 95 -7.01 5.11 8.85
N LEU A 96 -5.88 5.73 9.23
CA LEU A 96 -5.73 6.38 10.53
C LEU A 96 -4.73 7.54 10.43
N SER A 97 -5.13 8.71 10.93
CA SER A 97 -4.25 9.86 11.14
C SER A 97 -4.23 10.18 12.62
N GLY A 98 -3.03 10.21 13.19
CA GLY A 98 -2.84 10.41 14.63
C GLY A 98 -2.70 9.12 15.44
N SER A 99 -2.19 9.25 16.67
CA SER A 99 -1.70 8.14 17.50
C SER A 99 -2.65 7.73 18.63
N TYR A 100 -3.90 8.19 18.63
CA TYR A 100 -4.86 8.04 19.73
C TYR A 100 -5.51 6.63 19.82
N VAL A 101 -5.48 5.84 18.73
CA VAL A 101 -5.94 4.44 18.68
C VAL A 101 -4.90 3.57 17.98
N ARG A 102 -5.08 2.23 18.04
CA ARG A 102 -4.14 1.24 17.48
C ARG A 102 -4.75 0.41 16.35
N ASP A 103 -5.88 0.87 15.81
CA ASP A 103 -6.54 0.28 14.66
C ASP A 103 -7.08 1.39 13.75
N LYS A 104 -7.49 1.01 12.53
CA LYS A 104 -8.16 1.91 11.60
C LYS A 104 -9.38 2.54 12.22
N ASP A 105 -9.60 3.80 11.92
CA ASP A 105 -10.74 4.56 12.41
C ASP A 105 -11.55 5.11 11.22
N ALA A 106 -12.72 4.52 11.01
CA ALA A 106 -13.59 4.89 9.90
C ALA A 106 -14.16 6.31 10.06
N VAL A 107 -14.37 6.78 11.28
CA VAL A 107 -14.85 8.15 11.55
C VAL A 107 -13.75 9.16 11.21
N ASN A 108 -12.51 8.91 11.64
CA ASN A 108 -11.36 9.72 11.26
C ASN A 108 -11.15 9.72 9.74
N GLY A 109 -11.20 8.55 9.10
CA GLY A 109 -11.06 8.42 7.65
C GLY A 109 -12.13 9.21 6.89
N ALA A 110 -13.40 9.07 7.27
CA ALA A 110 -14.52 9.80 6.65
C ALA A 110 -14.39 11.32 6.86
N PHE A 111 -14.03 11.75 8.07
CA PHE A 111 -13.81 13.17 8.37
C PHE A 111 -12.71 13.76 7.47
N LEU A 112 -11.56 13.08 7.37
CA LEU A 112 -10.45 13.53 6.54
C LEU A 112 -10.80 13.58 5.05
N ILE A 113 -11.57 12.60 4.56
CA ILE A 113 -12.04 12.58 3.17
C ILE A 113 -12.96 13.78 2.91
N CYS A 114 -13.90 14.08 3.81
CA CYS A 114 -14.79 15.23 3.69
C CYS A 114 -14.02 16.56 3.75
N GLU A 115 -13.04 16.68 4.66
CA GLU A 115 -12.17 17.85 4.77
C GLU A 115 -11.36 18.07 3.48
N MET A 116 -10.69 17.03 3.00
CA MET A 116 -9.92 17.04 1.75
C MET A 116 -10.80 17.41 0.55
N PHE A 117 -11.97 16.77 0.43
CA PHE A 117 -12.93 17.07 -0.63
C PHE A 117 -13.36 18.53 -0.59
N SER A 118 -13.76 19.04 0.58
CA SER A 118 -14.21 20.42 0.77
C SER A 118 -13.09 21.41 0.43
N TYR A 119 -11.86 21.13 0.88
CA TYR A 119 -10.71 21.95 0.56
C TYR A 119 -10.48 22.06 -0.95
N TYR A 120 -10.42 20.94 -1.67
CA TYR A 120 -10.19 20.97 -3.11
C TYR A 120 -11.38 21.55 -3.87
N ALA A 121 -12.61 21.25 -3.47
CA ALA A 121 -13.81 21.81 -4.09
C ALA A 121 -13.85 23.34 -4.01
N THR A 122 -13.45 23.95 -2.88
CA THR A 122 -13.36 25.41 -2.73
C THR A 122 -12.27 26.04 -3.62
N HIS A 123 -11.34 25.24 -4.12
CA HIS A 123 -10.30 25.65 -5.07
C HIS A 123 -10.65 25.28 -6.52
N GLY A 124 -11.85 24.76 -6.79
CA GLY A 124 -12.29 24.34 -8.12
C GLY A 124 -11.61 23.08 -8.65
N ILE A 125 -11.05 22.25 -7.75
CA ILE A 125 -10.32 21.03 -8.08
C ILE A 125 -11.16 19.83 -7.63
N SER A 126 -11.42 18.86 -8.54
CA SER A 126 -12.03 17.60 -8.15
C SER A 126 -10.98 16.63 -7.58
N LEU A 127 -11.41 15.62 -6.81
CA LEU A 127 -10.48 14.59 -6.33
C LEU A 127 -9.87 13.78 -7.48
N LEU A 128 -10.57 13.66 -8.61
CA LEU A 128 -10.02 13.00 -9.81
C LEU A 128 -8.95 13.86 -10.47
N ASP A 129 -9.15 15.19 -10.55
CA ASP A 129 -8.12 16.10 -11.05
C ASP A 129 -6.87 16.01 -10.17
N LYS A 130 -7.06 15.98 -8.83
CA LYS A 130 -5.94 15.85 -7.90
C LYS A 130 -5.23 14.51 -8.01
N LEU A 131 -5.97 13.42 -8.22
CA LEU A 131 -5.39 12.10 -8.44
C LEU A 131 -4.56 12.06 -9.74
N ASN A 132 -5.08 12.65 -10.82
CA ASN A 132 -4.35 12.77 -12.08
C ASN A 132 -3.07 13.61 -11.91
N GLU A 133 -3.13 14.71 -11.16
CA GLU A 133 -1.93 15.50 -10.80
C GLU A 133 -0.87 14.65 -10.08
N LEU A 134 -1.29 13.75 -9.17
CA LEU A 134 -0.36 12.82 -8.52
C LEU A 134 0.24 11.83 -9.53
N PHE A 135 -0.57 11.30 -10.45
CA PHE A 135 -0.09 10.41 -11.51
C PHE A 135 0.88 11.12 -12.46
N ASP A 136 0.58 12.36 -12.85
CA ASP A 136 1.47 13.17 -13.69
C ASP A 136 2.81 13.43 -13.00
N LYS A 137 2.78 13.67 -11.69
CA LYS A 137 3.97 13.99 -10.90
C LYS A 137 4.82 12.78 -10.57
N TYR A 138 4.21 11.65 -10.24
CA TYR A 138 4.90 10.48 -9.69
C TYR A 138 4.87 9.25 -10.62
N GLY A 139 4.21 9.34 -11.76
CA GLY A 139 3.92 8.23 -12.67
C GLY A 139 2.60 7.53 -12.34
N TYR A 140 1.97 6.97 -13.38
CA TYR A 140 0.74 6.20 -13.21
C TYR A 140 1.05 4.90 -12.46
N CYS A 141 0.23 4.58 -11.47
CA CYS A 141 0.37 3.36 -10.69
C CYS A 141 -0.96 2.60 -10.67
N LEU A 142 -0.96 1.41 -11.27
CA LEU A 142 -2.08 0.46 -11.25
C LEU A 142 -1.82 -0.58 -10.14
N ASN A 143 -2.81 -0.78 -9.28
CA ASN A 143 -2.77 -1.84 -8.28
C ASN A 143 -4.00 -2.72 -8.43
N THR A 144 -3.79 -4.00 -8.63
CA THR A 144 -4.84 -5.01 -8.75
C THR A 144 -4.67 -6.11 -7.70
N LEU A 145 -5.78 -6.73 -7.35
CA LEU A 145 -5.84 -7.87 -6.45
C LEU A 145 -6.60 -9.01 -7.12
N HIS A 146 -5.91 -10.13 -7.31
CA HIS A 146 -6.50 -11.37 -7.75
C HIS A 146 -6.62 -12.33 -6.57
N SER A 147 -7.81 -12.87 -6.35
CA SER A 147 -8.09 -13.84 -5.30
C SER A 147 -8.53 -15.15 -5.93
N TYR A 148 -7.76 -16.20 -5.65
CA TYR A 148 -8.03 -17.56 -6.13
C TYR A 148 -8.62 -18.36 -4.97
N GLU A 149 -9.83 -18.87 -5.12
CA GLU A 149 -10.53 -19.66 -4.10
C GLU A 149 -10.22 -21.15 -4.27
N PHE A 150 -10.07 -21.84 -3.15
CA PHE A 150 -9.75 -23.25 -3.09
C PHE A 150 -10.76 -23.95 -2.17
N ASP A 151 -11.64 -24.77 -2.73
CA ASP A 151 -12.71 -25.41 -1.97
C ASP A 151 -12.25 -26.68 -1.25
N GLY A 152 -12.71 -26.81 -0.01
CA GLY A 152 -12.50 -28.00 0.82
C GLY A 152 -11.04 -28.25 1.23
N SER A 153 -10.80 -29.42 1.84
CA SER A 153 -9.45 -29.80 2.33
C SER A 153 -8.46 -30.00 1.20
N ALA A 154 -8.87 -30.63 0.10
CA ALA A 154 -8.00 -30.84 -1.06
C ALA A 154 -7.60 -29.51 -1.73
N GLY A 155 -8.52 -28.53 -1.77
CA GLY A 155 -8.21 -27.19 -2.25
C GLY A 155 -7.22 -26.48 -1.34
N PHE A 156 -7.38 -26.58 -0.03
CA PHE A 156 -6.43 -26.01 0.94
C PHE A 156 -5.03 -26.63 0.80
N GLU A 157 -4.92 -27.95 0.67
CA GLU A 157 -3.65 -28.64 0.41
C GLU A 157 -3.01 -28.14 -0.88
N LYS A 158 -3.79 -27.97 -1.95
CA LYS A 158 -3.33 -27.42 -3.21
C LYS A 158 -2.77 -26.01 -3.10
N MET A 159 -3.45 -25.14 -2.34
CA MET A 159 -2.95 -23.79 -2.07
C MET A 159 -1.59 -23.83 -1.35
N GLN A 160 -1.44 -24.71 -0.35
CA GLN A 160 -0.16 -24.89 0.36
C GLN A 160 0.96 -25.39 -0.58
N GLU A 161 0.68 -26.40 -1.42
CA GLU A 161 1.63 -26.89 -2.43
C GLU A 161 2.12 -25.78 -3.37
N ILE A 162 1.20 -24.88 -3.79
CA ILE A 162 1.55 -23.73 -4.62
C ILE A 162 2.53 -22.81 -3.89
N MET A 163 2.24 -22.45 -2.64
CA MET A 163 3.13 -21.61 -1.84
C MET A 163 4.49 -22.28 -1.58
N GLU A 164 4.50 -23.58 -1.25
CA GLU A 164 5.75 -24.35 -1.11
C GLU A 164 6.58 -24.34 -2.39
N THR A 165 5.93 -24.43 -3.55
CA THR A 165 6.63 -24.36 -4.85
C THR A 165 7.31 -23.00 -5.03
N PHE A 166 6.61 -21.90 -4.74
CA PHE A 166 7.22 -20.57 -4.79
C PHE A 166 8.40 -20.44 -3.82
N HIS A 167 8.26 -20.90 -2.58
CA HIS A 167 9.35 -20.88 -1.60
C HIS A 167 10.56 -21.72 -2.01
N LYS A 168 10.34 -22.91 -2.58
CA LYS A 168 11.43 -23.77 -3.10
C LYS A 168 12.19 -23.09 -4.22
N GLU A 169 11.49 -22.47 -5.18
CA GLU A 169 12.14 -21.77 -6.29
C GLU A 169 12.98 -20.57 -5.81
N VAL A 170 12.50 -19.86 -4.78
CA VAL A 170 13.27 -18.78 -4.15
C VAL A 170 14.49 -19.31 -3.39
N GLY A 171 14.35 -20.44 -2.68
CA GLY A 171 15.39 -21.02 -1.83
C GLY A 171 16.47 -21.81 -2.58
N GLU A 172 16.13 -22.51 -3.64
CA GLU A 172 17.02 -23.40 -4.40
C GLU A 172 17.73 -22.71 -5.58
N GLY A 173 17.51 -21.41 -5.78
CA GLY A 173 18.11 -20.66 -6.88
C GLY A 173 17.56 -21.01 -8.26
N LYS A 174 16.48 -21.80 -8.34
CA LYS A 174 15.65 -21.92 -9.55
C LYS A 174 14.83 -20.63 -9.61
N LYS A 175 15.39 -19.61 -10.23
CA LYS A 175 14.78 -18.29 -10.23
C LYS A 175 13.70 -18.23 -11.30
N ILE A 176 12.47 -17.92 -10.88
CA ILE A 176 11.57 -17.18 -11.75
C ILE A 176 12.32 -15.90 -12.13
N GLU A 177 12.71 -15.75 -13.37
CA GLU A 177 13.56 -14.62 -13.78
C GLU A 177 12.74 -13.37 -14.10
N SER A 178 11.48 -13.55 -14.47
CA SER A 178 10.60 -12.44 -14.86
C SER A 178 9.13 -12.76 -14.69
N PHE A 179 8.32 -11.73 -14.51
CA PHE A 179 6.86 -11.76 -14.67
C PHE A 179 6.47 -10.79 -15.79
N ALA A 180 5.64 -11.25 -16.73
CA ALA A 180 5.19 -10.45 -17.88
C ALA A 180 6.34 -9.72 -18.61
N GLY A 181 7.48 -10.40 -18.78
CA GLY A 181 8.67 -9.83 -19.41
C GLY A 181 9.46 -8.83 -18.58
N LYS A 182 9.01 -8.49 -17.36
CA LYS A 182 9.75 -7.63 -16.42
C LYS A 182 10.64 -8.49 -15.54
N LYS A 183 11.94 -8.16 -15.55
CA LYS A 183 12.95 -8.86 -14.75
C LYS A 183 12.68 -8.71 -13.25
N ILE A 184 12.89 -9.78 -12.50
CA ILE A 184 12.88 -9.77 -11.04
C ILE A 184 14.25 -9.29 -10.56
N ASN A 185 14.25 -8.18 -9.80
CA ASN A 185 15.46 -7.62 -9.21
C ASN A 185 15.75 -8.23 -7.84
N THR A 186 14.69 -8.41 -7.04
CA THR A 186 14.81 -8.88 -5.66
C THR A 186 13.56 -9.63 -5.27
N VAL A 187 13.72 -10.67 -4.47
CA VAL A 187 12.60 -11.36 -3.80
C VAL A 187 12.72 -11.13 -2.30
N LEU A 188 11.68 -10.59 -1.70
CA LEU A 188 11.54 -10.41 -0.26
C LEU A 188 10.73 -11.58 0.29
N ASP A 189 11.40 -12.48 1.00
CA ASP A 189 10.79 -13.66 1.64
C ASP A 189 10.54 -13.37 3.13
N TYR A 190 9.26 -13.17 3.47
CA TYR A 190 8.84 -12.90 4.84
C TYR A 190 8.66 -14.15 5.70
N SER A 191 8.79 -15.36 5.12
CA SER A 191 8.63 -16.62 5.86
C SER A 191 9.66 -16.80 6.99
N LYS A 192 10.81 -16.15 6.86
CA LYS A 192 11.89 -16.18 7.86
C LYS A 192 11.89 -14.99 8.81
N GLY A 193 11.03 -14.02 8.56
CA GLY A 193 11.08 -12.68 9.15
C GLY A 193 12.05 -11.80 8.38
N LEU A 194 11.66 -10.56 8.13
CA LEU A 194 12.43 -9.59 7.35
C LEU A 194 12.24 -8.20 7.97
N ASP A 195 13.31 -7.41 8.04
CA ASP A 195 13.30 -6.02 8.53
C ASP A 195 12.64 -5.83 9.91
N GLY A 196 12.79 -6.82 10.81
CA GLY A 196 12.18 -6.79 12.13
C GLY A 196 10.70 -7.19 12.17
N LEU A 197 10.10 -7.50 11.02
CA LEU A 197 8.73 -8.00 10.91
C LEU A 197 8.66 -9.47 11.32
N PRO A 198 7.55 -9.91 11.93
CA PRO A 198 7.35 -11.30 12.27
C PRO A 198 7.30 -12.19 11.01
N LYS A 199 7.53 -13.50 11.22
CA LYS A 199 7.39 -14.49 10.15
C LYS A 199 5.98 -14.50 9.58
N SER A 200 5.87 -14.50 8.25
CA SER A 200 4.61 -14.56 7.55
C SER A 200 4.80 -15.28 6.20
N ASP A 201 3.86 -16.10 5.81
CA ASP A 201 3.88 -16.80 4.52
C ASP A 201 3.56 -15.83 3.39
N VAL A 202 4.54 -15.01 3.03
CA VAL A 202 4.41 -13.95 1.99
C VAL A 202 5.71 -13.86 1.21
N LEU A 203 5.59 -13.77 -0.09
CA LEU A 203 6.67 -13.44 -1.02
C LEU A 203 6.33 -12.15 -1.77
N LYS A 204 7.27 -11.19 -1.78
CA LYS A 204 7.16 -9.98 -2.61
C LYS A 204 8.31 -9.95 -3.61
N TYR A 205 7.96 -9.94 -4.89
CA TYR A 205 8.87 -9.83 -6.01
C TYR A 205 8.95 -8.38 -6.46
N LEU A 206 10.13 -7.80 -6.38
CA LEU A 206 10.41 -6.45 -6.89
C LEU A 206 10.92 -6.57 -8.32
N LEU A 207 10.25 -5.90 -9.25
CA LEU A 207 10.47 -5.99 -10.69
C LEU A 207 11.06 -4.69 -11.24
N ASP A 208 11.60 -4.77 -12.46
CA ASP A 208 12.02 -3.58 -13.21
C ASP A 208 10.87 -2.57 -13.38
N GLY A 209 11.21 -1.29 -13.39
CA GLY A 209 10.25 -0.19 -13.60
C GLY A 209 9.37 0.10 -12.40
N ASN A 210 9.84 -0.18 -11.19
CA ASN A 210 9.08 0.05 -9.94
C ASN A 210 7.74 -0.72 -9.91
N CYS A 211 7.75 -1.94 -10.45
CA CYS A 211 6.63 -2.87 -10.39
C CYS A 211 6.86 -3.90 -9.29
N SER A 212 5.80 -4.50 -8.79
CA SER A 212 5.92 -5.59 -7.81
C SER A 212 4.76 -6.57 -7.89
N VAL A 213 5.05 -7.83 -7.51
CA VAL A 213 4.03 -8.87 -7.31
C VAL A 213 4.18 -9.41 -5.90
N VAL A 214 3.07 -9.47 -5.17
CA VAL A 214 3.03 -10.08 -3.83
C VAL A 214 2.11 -11.29 -3.87
N VAL A 215 2.61 -12.44 -3.42
CA VAL A 215 1.82 -13.68 -3.31
C VAL A 215 1.73 -14.07 -1.84
N ARG A 216 0.50 -14.33 -1.39
CA ARG A 216 0.25 -14.77 0.00
C ARG A 216 -1.05 -15.55 0.14
N PRO A 217 -1.12 -16.56 1.02
CA PRO A 217 -2.39 -17.15 1.42
C PRO A 217 -3.18 -16.17 2.30
N SER A 218 -4.50 -16.27 2.26
CA SER A 218 -5.36 -15.59 3.23
C SER A 218 -5.23 -16.29 4.59
N GLY A 219 -5.17 -15.52 5.68
CA GLY A 219 -5.11 -16.08 7.04
C GLY A 219 -6.44 -16.60 7.57
N THR A 220 -7.57 -16.27 6.90
CA THR A 220 -8.93 -16.54 7.41
C THR A 220 -9.80 -17.33 6.44
N GLU A 221 -9.39 -17.44 5.18
CA GLU A 221 -10.16 -18.07 4.11
C GLU A 221 -9.21 -18.93 3.26
N PRO A 222 -9.70 -20.02 2.63
CA PRO A 222 -8.91 -20.84 1.71
C PRO A 222 -8.72 -20.11 0.37
N LYS A 223 -7.98 -19.02 0.39
CA LYS A 223 -7.73 -18.14 -0.77
C LYS A 223 -6.25 -17.81 -0.90
N LEU A 224 -5.72 -17.93 -2.10
CA LEU A 224 -4.43 -17.37 -2.48
C LEU A 224 -4.66 -15.99 -3.08
N LYS A 225 -3.96 -14.99 -2.55
CA LYS A 225 -4.05 -13.59 -3.00
C LYS A 225 -2.79 -13.18 -3.71
N THR A 226 -2.95 -12.63 -4.90
CA THR A 226 -1.86 -12.02 -5.67
C THR A 226 -2.14 -10.54 -5.83
N TYR A 227 -1.26 -9.70 -5.32
CA TYR A 227 -1.30 -8.25 -5.48
C TYR A 227 -0.28 -7.86 -6.54
N ILE A 228 -0.73 -7.16 -7.56
CA ILE A 228 0.11 -6.68 -8.64
C ILE A 228 0.16 -5.15 -8.56
N SER A 229 1.37 -4.60 -8.56
CA SER A 229 1.61 -3.16 -8.63
C SER A 229 2.42 -2.87 -9.88
N VAL A 230 1.86 -2.07 -10.78
CA VAL A 230 2.49 -1.68 -12.03
C VAL A 230 2.68 -0.18 -12.05
N SER A 231 3.92 0.28 -12.24
CA SER A 231 4.23 1.67 -12.55
C SER A 231 4.44 1.82 -14.06
N ALA A 232 3.76 2.79 -14.67
CA ALA A 232 3.83 3.06 -16.10
C ALA A 232 3.69 4.58 -16.39
N LYS A 233 3.77 4.95 -17.66
CA LYS A 233 3.59 6.35 -18.08
C LYS A 233 2.13 6.73 -18.21
N SER A 234 1.27 5.77 -18.53
CA SER A 234 -0.17 5.97 -18.69
C SER A 234 -0.95 4.78 -18.12
N ARG A 235 -2.26 4.94 -18.06
CA ARG A 235 -3.18 3.88 -17.67
C ARG A 235 -3.14 2.72 -18.65
N GLU A 236 -3.17 3.04 -19.95
CA GLU A 236 -3.17 2.07 -21.03
C GLU A 236 -1.89 1.22 -21.01
N ASP A 237 -0.73 1.87 -20.79
CA ASP A 237 0.55 1.17 -20.64
C ASP A 237 0.54 0.25 -19.41
N ALA A 238 -0.07 0.66 -18.31
CA ALA A 238 -0.15 -0.14 -17.09
C ALA A 238 -1.05 -1.36 -17.25
N GLU A 239 -2.20 -1.21 -17.92
CA GLU A 239 -3.15 -2.29 -18.21
C GLU A 239 -2.56 -3.35 -19.18
N VAL A 240 -1.65 -2.95 -20.07
CA VAL A 240 -0.93 -3.88 -20.96
C VAL A 240 0.13 -4.68 -20.20
N ILE A 241 0.74 -4.09 -19.18
CA ILE A 241 1.79 -4.73 -18.37
C ILE A 241 1.19 -5.69 -17.35
N GLU A 242 0.04 -5.36 -16.78
CA GLU A 242 -0.66 -6.16 -15.77
C GLU A 242 -1.14 -7.49 -16.35
#